data_4fcde9a958562117fabbc5109f294664
#
_entry.id   4fcde9a958562117fabbc5109f294664
#
_cell.length_a   1.000
_cell.length_b   1.000
_cell.length_c   1.000
_cell.angle_alpha   90.00
_cell.angle_beta   90.00
_cell.angle_gamma   90.00
#
_symmetry.space_group_name_H-M   'P 1'
#
loop_
_entity.id
_entity.type
_entity.pdbx_description
1 polymer ?
#
loop_
_entity_poly.entity_id
_entity_poly.type
_entity_poly.pdbx_seq_one_letter_code
_entity_poly.pdbx_strand_id
1 'polypeptide(L)'
;MRVIVVGLGVQGNKRREHAGKDYVSSVDTNNSDADFNDIRDVNLDTYDAVLACVPDKPKIELLRYCVDHRKHVLVEKPLWVEKDGQIIELEKHAQTNKVVCYTAYNHRFEPHFVKMKELISSGTLGEIYSCRMFYGNGTAKLVRDSIWRDQGAGVLPDLGSHLLDTCRFWFGNDIGTPQLTSSHCFENKSPDHVVINIVGKQPRIELEMTLCMWRNHFSCDILAEYG
;
A
#
# COMPACT_ATOMS: atom_id res chain seq x y z
N MET A 1 -22.34 5.78 2.99
CA MET A 1 -21.94 4.35 2.86
C MET A 1 -21.69 3.81 4.25
N ARG A 2 -22.28 2.69 4.61
CA ARG A 2 -22.10 2.11 5.96
C ARG A 2 -20.82 1.26 5.94
N VAL A 3 -19.91 1.53 6.88
CA VAL A 3 -18.60 0.84 6.89
C VAL A 3 -18.34 0.17 8.23
N ILE A 4 -17.68 -0.98 8.18
CA ILE A 4 -17.09 -1.63 9.35
C ILE A 4 -15.56 -1.60 9.27
N VAL A 5 -14.90 -1.62 10.43
CA VAL A 5 -13.44 -1.68 10.53
C VAL A 5 -13.03 -3.05 11.02
N VAL A 6 -12.17 -3.74 10.26
CA VAL A 6 -11.62 -5.04 10.65
C VAL A 6 -10.13 -4.89 10.99
N GLY A 7 -9.78 -5.16 12.23
CA GLY A 7 -8.47 -4.91 12.83
C GLY A 7 -8.39 -3.54 13.52
N LEU A 8 -8.36 -3.50 14.85
CA LEU A 8 -8.29 -2.30 15.68
C LEU A 8 -6.87 -1.95 16.16
N GLY A 9 -5.86 -2.21 15.34
CA GLY A 9 -4.51 -1.69 15.53
C GLY A 9 -4.43 -0.18 15.28
N VAL A 10 -3.23 0.37 15.17
CA VAL A 10 -3.00 1.82 14.94
C VAL A 10 -3.75 2.33 13.71
N GLN A 11 -3.69 1.60 12.59
CA GLN A 11 -4.39 2.03 11.37
C GLN A 11 -5.91 1.86 11.48
N GLY A 12 -6.37 0.79 12.08
CA GLY A 12 -7.81 0.56 12.28
C GLY A 12 -8.47 1.65 13.12
N ASN A 13 -7.82 2.08 14.21
CA ASN A 13 -8.34 3.19 15.01
C ASN A 13 -8.41 4.51 14.22
N LYS A 14 -7.39 4.81 13.39
CA LYS A 14 -7.43 5.97 12.49
C LYS A 14 -8.57 5.86 11.47
N ARG A 15 -8.76 4.67 10.87
CA ARG A 15 -9.85 4.44 9.91
C ARG A 15 -11.21 4.57 10.56
N ARG A 16 -11.38 4.07 11.79
CA ARG A 16 -12.62 4.23 12.57
C ARG A 16 -12.94 5.70 12.80
N GLU A 17 -11.95 6.49 13.21
CA GLU A 17 -12.10 7.93 13.41
C GLU A 17 -12.49 8.65 12.12
N HIS A 18 -11.82 8.34 10.99
CA HIS A 18 -12.12 8.96 9.69
C HIS A 18 -13.47 8.54 9.11
N ALA A 19 -13.95 7.34 9.41
CA ALA A 19 -15.27 6.87 8.97
C ALA A 19 -16.41 7.72 9.56
N GLY A 20 -16.22 8.27 10.76
CA GLY A 20 -17.17 9.20 11.40
C GLY A 20 -18.60 8.65 11.40
N LYS A 21 -19.54 9.38 10.80
CA LYS A 21 -20.96 8.98 10.73
C LYS A 21 -21.26 7.75 9.88
N ASP A 22 -20.32 7.35 9.02
CA ASP A 22 -20.49 6.15 8.20
C ASP A 22 -20.05 4.87 8.93
N TYR A 23 -19.37 4.99 10.08
CA TYR A 23 -18.96 3.85 10.90
C TYR A 23 -20.16 3.15 11.53
N VAL A 24 -20.17 1.81 11.45
CA VAL A 24 -21.22 0.95 12.01
C VAL A 24 -20.70 0.12 13.17
N SER A 25 -19.62 -0.62 12.94
CA SER A 25 -19.06 -1.52 13.95
C SER A 25 -17.59 -1.88 13.63
N SER A 26 -16.96 -2.54 14.58
CA SER A 26 -15.58 -3.02 14.49
C SER A 26 -15.49 -4.52 14.74
N VAL A 27 -14.46 -5.12 14.14
CA VAL A 27 -14.12 -6.54 14.31
C VAL A 27 -12.64 -6.66 14.64
N ASP A 28 -12.29 -7.37 15.69
CA ASP A 28 -10.90 -7.70 16.01
C ASP A 28 -10.85 -8.97 16.89
N THR A 29 -9.99 -9.91 16.51
CA THR A 29 -9.87 -11.20 17.22
C THR A 29 -9.23 -11.11 18.60
N ASN A 30 -8.46 -10.05 18.86
CA ASN A 30 -7.64 -9.91 20.07
C ASN A 30 -7.91 -8.64 20.86
N ASN A 31 -8.71 -7.72 20.33
CA ASN A 31 -9.01 -6.44 20.99
C ASN A 31 -10.41 -6.47 21.58
N SER A 32 -10.51 -6.41 22.92
CA SER A 32 -11.78 -6.41 23.65
C SER A 32 -12.67 -5.19 23.39
N ASP A 33 -12.13 -4.12 22.81
CA ASP A 33 -12.89 -2.91 22.45
C ASP A 33 -13.61 -3.05 21.11
N ALA A 34 -13.43 -4.18 20.42
CA ALA A 34 -14.17 -4.49 19.20
C ALA A 34 -15.59 -4.97 19.51
N ASP A 35 -16.52 -4.60 18.64
CA ASP A 35 -17.92 -5.01 18.78
C ASP A 35 -18.11 -6.51 18.48
N PHE A 36 -17.22 -7.09 17.62
CA PHE A 36 -17.25 -8.49 17.22
C PHE A 36 -15.83 -9.07 17.17
N ASN A 37 -15.73 -10.39 17.36
CA ASN A 37 -14.45 -11.10 17.25
C ASN A 37 -14.21 -11.68 15.84
N ASP A 38 -15.26 -11.96 15.09
CA ASP A 38 -15.19 -12.49 13.71
C ASP A 38 -16.14 -11.69 12.81
N ILE A 39 -15.69 -11.39 11.59
CA ILE A 39 -16.52 -10.70 10.60
C ILE A 39 -17.78 -11.49 10.22
N ARG A 40 -17.75 -12.81 10.37
CA ARG A 40 -18.90 -13.70 10.10
C ARG A 40 -20.05 -13.51 11.08
N ASP A 41 -19.78 -12.93 12.25
CA ASP A 41 -20.80 -12.62 13.27
C ASP A 41 -21.52 -11.30 12.98
N VAL A 42 -20.98 -10.48 12.06
CA VAL A 42 -21.60 -9.21 11.68
C VAL A 42 -22.71 -9.44 10.65
N ASN A 43 -23.91 -8.96 10.93
CA ASN A 43 -25.02 -9.09 9.97
C ASN A 43 -24.68 -8.34 8.67
N LEU A 44 -24.68 -9.08 7.56
CA LEU A 44 -24.34 -8.58 6.23
C LEU A 44 -25.19 -7.38 5.77
N ASP A 45 -26.42 -7.27 6.24
CA ASP A 45 -27.34 -6.19 5.84
C ASP A 45 -27.02 -4.87 6.55
N THR A 46 -26.11 -4.86 7.52
CA THR A 46 -25.78 -3.66 8.31
C THR A 46 -24.71 -2.78 7.69
N TYR A 47 -23.89 -3.31 6.77
CA TYR A 47 -22.77 -2.58 6.18
C TYR A 47 -22.63 -2.80 4.67
N ASP A 48 -21.99 -1.86 4.01
CA ASP A 48 -21.78 -1.84 2.56
C ASP A 48 -20.31 -2.07 2.20
N ALA A 49 -19.39 -1.67 3.09
CA ALA A 49 -17.94 -1.74 2.85
C ALA A 49 -17.14 -2.09 4.12
N VAL A 50 -15.93 -2.60 3.90
CA VAL A 50 -14.98 -3.01 4.92
C VAL A 50 -13.70 -2.19 4.81
N LEU A 51 -13.23 -1.64 5.92
CA LEU A 51 -11.91 -1.03 6.08
C LEU A 51 -11.01 -2.09 6.74
N ALA A 52 -10.24 -2.82 5.92
CA ALA A 52 -9.44 -3.97 6.35
C ALA A 52 -8.04 -3.53 6.80
N CYS A 53 -7.82 -3.49 8.11
CA CYS A 53 -6.59 -3.06 8.77
C CYS A 53 -5.89 -4.21 9.50
N VAL A 54 -5.90 -5.37 8.88
CA VAL A 54 -5.33 -6.63 9.43
C VAL A 54 -3.88 -6.85 8.96
N PRO A 55 -3.09 -7.68 9.66
CA PRO A 55 -1.78 -8.16 9.19
C PRO A 55 -1.89 -8.90 7.84
N ASP A 56 -0.75 -9.15 7.17
CA ASP A 56 -0.73 -9.69 5.80
C ASP A 56 -1.37 -11.07 5.67
N LYS A 57 -1.11 -11.96 6.63
CA LYS A 57 -1.55 -13.36 6.57
C LYS A 57 -3.07 -13.54 6.36
N PRO A 58 -3.97 -12.88 7.11
CA PRO A 58 -5.42 -13.05 6.92
C PRO A 58 -6.01 -12.19 5.79
N LYS A 59 -5.24 -11.30 5.15
CA LYS A 59 -5.78 -10.35 4.15
C LYS A 59 -6.53 -11.04 3.03
N ILE A 60 -5.92 -12.00 2.38
CA ILE A 60 -6.50 -12.62 1.17
C ILE A 60 -7.81 -13.36 1.48
N GLU A 61 -7.87 -14.07 2.61
CA GLU A 61 -9.12 -14.74 3.03
C GLU A 61 -10.22 -13.72 3.33
N LEU A 62 -9.89 -12.65 4.06
CA LEU A 62 -10.82 -11.56 4.35
C LEU A 62 -11.33 -10.88 3.07
N LEU A 63 -10.45 -10.61 2.11
CA LEU A 63 -10.84 -10.00 0.84
C LEU A 63 -11.77 -10.91 0.03
N ARG A 64 -11.50 -12.22 -0.02
CA ARG A 64 -12.39 -13.19 -0.65
C ARG A 64 -13.76 -13.19 0.01
N TYR A 65 -13.80 -13.26 1.35
CA TYR A 65 -15.05 -13.17 2.09
C TYR A 65 -15.85 -11.91 1.73
N CYS A 66 -15.21 -10.74 1.71
CA CYS A 66 -15.86 -9.49 1.34
C CYS A 66 -16.43 -9.52 -0.08
N VAL A 67 -15.65 -10.01 -1.04
CA VAL A 67 -16.05 -10.11 -2.44
C VAL A 67 -17.20 -11.10 -2.64
N ASP A 68 -17.16 -12.26 -1.98
CA ASP A 68 -18.22 -13.28 -2.01
C ASP A 68 -19.56 -12.72 -1.52
N HIS A 69 -19.52 -11.88 -0.49
CA HIS A 69 -20.70 -11.24 0.09
C HIS A 69 -21.04 -9.87 -0.51
N ARG A 70 -20.42 -9.54 -1.66
CA ARG A 70 -20.64 -8.28 -2.40
C ARG A 70 -20.40 -7.03 -1.56
N LYS A 71 -19.37 -7.07 -0.70
CA LYS A 71 -18.93 -5.91 0.09
C LYS A 71 -17.73 -5.25 -0.56
N HIS A 72 -17.79 -3.93 -0.68
CA HIS A 72 -16.62 -3.15 -1.06
C HIS A 72 -15.54 -3.25 0.01
N VAL A 73 -14.27 -3.15 -0.37
CA VAL A 73 -13.19 -3.22 0.61
C VAL A 73 -12.04 -2.28 0.29
N LEU A 74 -11.61 -1.55 1.31
CA LEU A 74 -10.35 -0.83 1.34
C LEU A 74 -9.39 -1.58 2.25
N VAL A 75 -8.33 -2.17 1.69
CA VAL A 75 -7.35 -2.95 2.45
C VAL A 75 -6.05 -2.16 2.64
N GLU A 76 -5.48 -2.22 3.85
CA GLU A 76 -4.18 -1.60 4.13
C GLU A 76 -3.04 -2.25 3.34
N LYS A 77 -2.12 -1.39 2.90
CA LYS A 77 -0.89 -1.79 2.20
C LYS A 77 0.10 -2.53 3.14
N PRO A 78 1.04 -3.31 2.62
CA PRO A 78 1.08 -3.84 1.26
C PRO A 78 0.03 -4.95 1.10
N LEU A 79 -0.40 -5.21 -0.13
CA LEU A 79 -1.16 -6.42 -0.42
C LEU A 79 -0.18 -7.51 -0.85
N TRP A 80 0.17 -8.37 0.08
CA TRP A 80 1.10 -9.47 -0.13
C TRP A 80 0.35 -10.78 -0.38
N VAL A 81 0.87 -11.60 -1.30
CA VAL A 81 0.34 -12.93 -1.61
C VAL A 81 1.45 -13.97 -1.60
N GLU A 82 1.12 -15.19 -1.19
CA GLU A 82 2.06 -16.31 -1.16
C GLU A 82 2.19 -17.02 -2.51
N LYS A 83 1.13 -16.94 -3.32
CA LYS A 83 1.07 -17.65 -4.63
C LYS A 83 0.80 -16.67 -5.75
N ASP A 84 1.54 -16.81 -6.82
CA ASP A 84 1.30 -16.07 -8.05
C ASP A 84 -0.14 -16.30 -8.55
N GLY A 85 -0.72 -15.24 -9.11
CA GLY A 85 -2.08 -15.28 -9.65
C GLY A 85 -3.22 -15.00 -8.67
N GLN A 86 -3.03 -15.12 -7.35
CA GLN A 86 -4.09 -14.85 -6.36
C GLN A 86 -4.70 -13.44 -6.47
N ILE A 87 -3.87 -12.42 -6.77
CA ILE A 87 -4.36 -11.05 -6.96
C ILE A 87 -5.22 -10.95 -8.23
N ILE A 88 -4.80 -11.59 -9.32
CA ILE A 88 -5.53 -11.59 -10.60
C ILE A 88 -6.88 -12.30 -10.45
N GLU A 89 -6.90 -13.43 -9.72
CA GLU A 89 -8.14 -14.14 -9.42
C GLU A 89 -9.09 -13.30 -8.59
N LEU A 90 -8.58 -12.63 -7.54
CA LEU A 90 -9.36 -11.75 -6.69
C LEU A 90 -9.92 -10.55 -7.47
N GLU A 91 -9.11 -9.95 -8.36
CA GLU A 91 -9.54 -8.86 -9.23
C GLU A 91 -10.71 -9.27 -10.13
N LYS A 92 -10.57 -10.41 -10.84
CA LYS A 92 -11.64 -10.97 -11.70
C LYS A 92 -12.91 -11.25 -10.88
N HIS A 93 -12.75 -11.80 -9.69
CA HIS A 93 -13.85 -12.10 -8.80
C HIS A 93 -14.56 -10.83 -8.33
N ALA A 94 -13.82 -9.79 -7.95
CA ALA A 94 -14.36 -8.50 -7.57
C ALA A 94 -15.12 -7.83 -8.74
N GLN A 95 -14.58 -7.90 -9.94
CA GLN A 95 -15.25 -7.39 -11.16
C GLN A 95 -16.58 -8.14 -11.42
N THR A 96 -16.56 -9.47 -11.32
CA THR A 96 -17.76 -10.30 -11.50
C THR A 96 -18.87 -9.95 -10.49
N ASN A 97 -18.49 -9.74 -9.23
CA ASN A 97 -19.43 -9.36 -8.17
C ASN A 97 -19.75 -7.86 -8.13
N LYS A 98 -19.15 -7.04 -9.03
CA LYS A 98 -19.33 -5.59 -9.12
C LYS A 98 -19.01 -4.86 -7.83
N VAL A 99 -17.95 -5.28 -7.14
CA VAL A 99 -17.44 -4.64 -5.92
C VAL A 99 -16.08 -4.01 -6.16
N VAL A 100 -15.79 -2.96 -5.40
CA VAL A 100 -14.46 -2.32 -5.38
C VAL A 100 -13.62 -3.00 -4.31
N CYS A 101 -12.46 -3.51 -4.71
CA CYS A 101 -11.40 -3.97 -3.82
C CYS A 101 -10.17 -3.07 -4.08
N TYR A 102 -9.81 -2.21 -3.14
CA TYR A 102 -8.78 -1.20 -3.31
C TYR A 102 -7.72 -1.28 -2.22
N THR A 103 -6.44 -1.26 -2.61
CA THR A 103 -5.32 -1.18 -1.66
C THR A 103 -5.02 0.27 -1.32
N ALA A 104 -4.84 0.58 -0.04
CA ALA A 104 -4.74 1.95 0.50
C ALA A 104 -3.37 2.62 0.18
N TYR A 105 -3.09 2.86 -1.09
CA TYR A 105 -1.97 3.67 -1.54
C TYR A 105 -2.37 5.14 -1.60
N ASN A 106 -2.09 5.87 -0.51
CA ASN A 106 -2.51 7.26 -0.31
C ASN A 106 -1.86 8.26 -1.27
N HIS A 107 -0.63 8.01 -1.75
CA HIS A 107 0.08 8.92 -2.67
C HIS A 107 -0.76 9.23 -3.93
N ARG A 108 -1.57 8.30 -4.40
CA ARG A 108 -2.46 8.52 -5.56
C ARG A 108 -3.48 9.65 -5.38
N PHE A 109 -3.71 10.08 -4.14
CA PHE A 109 -4.68 11.11 -3.77
C PHE A 109 -4.04 12.40 -3.24
N GLU A 110 -2.72 12.42 -3.08
CA GLU A 110 -2.00 13.60 -2.62
C GLU A 110 -1.83 14.60 -3.77
N PRO A 111 -2.15 15.89 -3.56
CA PRO A 111 -2.25 16.88 -4.64
C PRO A 111 -1.00 16.98 -5.52
N HIS A 112 0.19 16.91 -4.94
CA HIS A 112 1.45 16.98 -5.69
C HIS A 112 1.72 15.72 -6.54
N PHE A 113 1.34 14.52 -6.07
CA PHE A 113 1.43 13.30 -6.88
C PHE A 113 0.43 13.31 -8.02
N VAL A 114 -0.80 13.80 -7.76
CA VAL A 114 -1.83 13.98 -8.80
C VAL A 114 -1.37 14.99 -9.84
N LYS A 115 -0.80 16.13 -9.39
CA LYS A 115 -0.28 17.15 -10.32
C LYS A 115 0.84 16.64 -11.19
N MET A 116 1.77 15.84 -10.62
CA MET A 116 2.83 15.20 -11.40
C MET A 116 2.26 14.24 -12.44
N LYS A 117 1.23 13.43 -12.07
CA LYS A 117 0.53 12.56 -13.03
C LYS A 117 -0.07 13.34 -14.19
N GLU A 118 -0.69 14.48 -13.93
CA GLU A 118 -1.24 15.37 -14.96
C GLU A 118 -0.14 15.88 -15.91
N LEU A 119 0.98 16.38 -15.37
CA LEU A 119 2.09 16.89 -16.17
C LEU A 119 2.69 15.80 -17.08
N ILE A 120 2.93 14.60 -16.53
CA ILE A 120 3.43 13.46 -17.30
C ILE A 120 2.44 13.07 -18.40
N SER A 121 1.14 12.97 -18.06
CA SER A 121 0.11 12.53 -19.00
C SER A 121 -0.22 13.57 -20.08
N SER A 122 0.02 14.86 -19.83
CA SER A 122 -0.21 15.92 -20.81
C SER A 122 0.84 15.95 -21.93
N GLY A 123 1.97 15.27 -21.77
CA GLY A 123 3.08 15.33 -22.71
C GLY A 123 3.87 16.64 -22.67
N THR A 124 3.57 17.56 -21.74
CA THR A 124 4.26 18.87 -21.63
C THR A 124 5.76 18.73 -21.37
N LEU A 125 6.18 17.63 -20.71
CA LEU A 125 7.59 17.37 -20.42
C LEU A 125 8.35 16.79 -21.64
N GLY A 126 7.66 16.38 -22.70
CA GLY A 126 8.25 15.62 -23.80
C GLY A 126 8.61 14.20 -23.36
N GLU A 127 9.65 13.63 -23.96
CA GLU A 127 10.16 12.31 -23.59
C GLU A 127 10.80 12.35 -22.20
N ILE A 128 10.36 11.45 -21.32
CA ILE A 128 10.94 11.33 -19.96
C ILE A 128 12.10 10.34 -20.02
N TYR A 129 13.30 10.79 -19.71
CA TYR A 129 14.53 10.01 -19.76
C TYR A 129 14.76 9.21 -18.48
N SER A 130 14.55 9.85 -17.32
CA SER A 130 14.72 9.19 -16.03
C SER A 130 13.83 9.76 -14.94
N CYS A 131 13.54 8.91 -13.93
CA CYS A 131 12.87 9.27 -12.70
C CYS A 131 13.63 8.66 -11.52
N ARG A 132 14.06 9.51 -10.57
CA ARG A 132 14.68 9.07 -9.31
C ARG A 132 13.75 9.45 -8.17
N MET A 133 13.42 8.49 -7.34
CA MET A 133 12.62 8.73 -6.15
C MET A 133 13.35 8.26 -4.90
N PHE A 134 13.36 9.10 -3.89
CA PHE A 134 13.82 8.76 -2.54
C PHE A 134 12.64 8.86 -1.57
N TYR A 135 12.46 7.83 -0.74
CA TYR A 135 11.52 7.88 0.35
C TYR A 135 12.15 7.36 1.64
N GLY A 136 12.25 8.21 2.64
CA GLY A 136 12.82 7.89 3.93
C GLY A 136 11.93 8.29 5.10
N ASN A 137 12.01 7.54 6.20
CA ASN A 137 11.42 7.91 7.47
C ASN A 137 12.33 7.53 8.64
N GLY A 138 12.02 8.02 9.85
CA GLY A 138 12.81 7.80 11.06
C GLY A 138 12.29 6.66 11.93
N THR A 139 11.84 5.55 11.33
CA THR A 139 11.20 4.46 12.10
C THR A 139 12.11 3.26 12.39
N ALA A 140 13.39 3.30 12.03
CA ALA A 140 14.34 2.19 12.25
C ALA A 140 14.31 1.69 13.70
N LYS A 141 14.38 2.57 14.70
CA LYS A 141 14.29 2.21 16.11
C LYS A 141 12.95 1.53 16.46
N LEU A 142 11.83 2.06 15.97
CA LEU A 142 10.51 1.48 16.23
C LEU A 142 10.35 0.10 15.57
N VAL A 143 10.99 -0.12 14.43
CA VAL A 143 11.02 -1.41 13.76
C VAL A 143 11.88 -2.40 14.54
N ARG A 144 13.10 -2.01 14.94
CA ARG A 144 14.02 -2.83 15.75
C ARG A 144 13.40 -3.29 17.07
N ASP A 145 12.64 -2.41 17.73
CA ASP A 145 11.99 -2.71 19.00
C ASP A 145 10.70 -3.56 18.82
N SER A 146 10.35 -3.92 17.58
CA SER A 146 9.15 -4.70 17.24
C SER A 146 9.51 -6.09 16.71
N ILE A 147 9.19 -7.13 17.48
CA ILE A 147 9.53 -8.54 17.16
C ILE A 147 9.02 -8.97 15.78
N TRP A 148 7.87 -8.46 15.34
CA TRP A 148 7.23 -8.88 14.09
C TRP A 148 7.57 -7.98 12.88
N ARG A 149 8.09 -6.76 13.09
CA ARG A 149 8.43 -5.83 12.01
C ARG A 149 9.86 -5.97 11.51
N ASP A 150 10.81 -6.27 12.41
CA ASP A 150 12.23 -6.41 12.08
C ASP A 150 12.54 -7.79 11.51
N GLN A 151 11.92 -8.11 10.37
CA GLN A 151 12.08 -9.38 9.68
C GLN A 151 11.73 -9.28 8.18
N GLY A 152 12.04 -10.33 7.43
CA GLY A 152 11.70 -10.44 6.00
C GLY A 152 12.41 -9.38 5.16
N ALA A 153 11.68 -8.73 4.27
CA ALA A 153 12.19 -7.75 3.31
C ALA A 153 12.24 -6.30 3.86
N GLY A 154 12.00 -6.11 5.16
CA GLY A 154 12.20 -4.84 5.88
C GLY A 154 11.50 -3.64 5.26
N VAL A 155 12.29 -2.63 4.85
CA VAL A 155 11.79 -1.36 4.28
C VAL A 155 11.07 -1.53 2.95
N LEU A 156 11.36 -2.59 2.20
CA LEU A 156 10.83 -2.79 0.85
C LEU A 156 9.29 -2.91 0.83
N PRO A 157 8.63 -3.78 1.60
CA PRO A 157 7.17 -3.82 1.65
C PRO A 157 6.57 -2.56 2.31
N ASP A 158 7.30 -1.87 3.17
CA ASP A 158 6.79 -0.68 3.87
C ASP A 158 6.82 0.57 2.98
N LEU A 159 8.01 1.07 2.62
CA LEU A 159 8.17 2.28 1.80
C LEU A 159 8.28 1.98 0.31
N GLY A 160 8.94 0.88 -0.06
CA GLY A 160 9.13 0.49 -1.45
C GLY A 160 7.82 0.20 -2.18
N SER A 161 6.83 -0.37 -1.50
CA SER A 161 5.50 -0.58 -2.08
C SER A 161 4.82 0.73 -2.51
N HIS A 162 5.00 1.82 -1.76
CA HIS A 162 4.52 3.15 -2.13
C HIS A 162 5.25 3.69 -3.37
N LEU A 163 6.58 3.52 -3.44
CA LEU A 163 7.37 3.97 -4.59
C LEU A 163 6.99 3.21 -5.87
N LEU A 164 6.86 1.89 -5.78
CA LEU A 164 6.43 1.06 -6.91
C LEU A 164 5.01 1.39 -7.36
N ASP A 165 4.10 1.63 -6.43
CA ASP A 165 2.74 2.07 -6.76
C ASP A 165 2.74 3.45 -7.41
N THR A 166 3.57 4.38 -6.94
CA THR A 166 3.74 5.71 -7.55
C THR A 166 4.25 5.60 -8.99
N CYS A 167 5.23 4.72 -9.25
CA CYS A 167 5.70 4.46 -10.61
C CYS A 167 4.57 4.00 -11.53
N ARG A 168 3.78 3.04 -11.08
CA ARG A 168 2.62 2.53 -11.84
C ARG A 168 1.53 3.59 -12.02
N PHE A 169 1.35 4.45 -11.04
CA PHE A 169 0.40 5.56 -11.12
C PHE A 169 0.83 6.59 -12.17
N TRP A 170 2.11 6.93 -12.23
CA TRP A 170 2.63 7.94 -13.14
C TRP A 170 2.87 7.42 -14.56
N PHE A 171 3.50 6.25 -14.69
CA PHE A 171 4.00 5.73 -15.97
C PHE A 171 3.18 4.54 -16.52
N GLY A 172 2.15 4.07 -15.78
CA GLY A 172 1.33 2.92 -16.18
C GLY A 172 1.84 1.59 -15.65
N ASN A 173 1.21 0.51 -16.10
CA ASN A 173 1.49 -0.82 -15.54
C ASN A 173 2.76 -1.49 -16.11
N ASP A 174 3.15 -1.12 -17.31
CA ASP A 174 4.30 -1.70 -18.01
C ASP A 174 5.54 -0.79 -17.85
N ILE A 175 6.07 -0.73 -16.64
CA ILE A 175 7.24 0.10 -16.28
C ILE A 175 8.58 -0.65 -16.41
N GLY A 176 8.57 -1.92 -16.77
CA GLY A 176 9.75 -2.78 -16.80
C GLY A 176 9.90 -3.68 -15.57
N THR A 177 11.10 -4.23 -15.37
CA THR A 177 11.37 -5.22 -14.33
C THR A 177 12.18 -4.61 -13.18
N PRO A 178 11.67 -4.65 -11.93
CA PRO A 178 12.44 -4.23 -10.76
C PRO A 178 13.65 -5.14 -10.52
N GLN A 179 14.81 -4.55 -10.29
CA GLN A 179 16.05 -5.25 -9.95
C GLN A 179 16.66 -4.61 -8.69
N LEU A 180 16.99 -5.45 -7.73
CA LEU A 180 17.68 -5.01 -6.52
C LEU A 180 19.10 -4.56 -6.86
N THR A 181 19.44 -3.32 -6.53
CA THR A 181 20.77 -2.75 -6.72
C THR A 181 21.61 -2.89 -5.46
N SER A 182 21.04 -2.52 -4.31
CA SER A 182 21.69 -2.69 -3.01
C SER A 182 20.68 -2.88 -1.90
N SER A 183 21.12 -3.56 -0.84
CA SER A 183 20.32 -3.82 0.36
C SER A 183 21.24 -3.83 1.58
N HIS A 184 20.91 -3.01 2.58
CA HIS A 184 21.71 -2.84 3.79
C HIS A 184 20.84 -2.94 5.04
N CYS A 185 21.45 -3.46 6.11
CA CYS A 185 20.90 -3.52 7.46
C CYS A 185 21.78 -2.66 8.37
N PHE A 186 21.53 -1.35 8.42
CA PHE A 186 22.36 -0.41 9.19
C PHE A 186 21.99 -0.42 10.68
N GLU A 187 20.70 -0.38 10.99
CA GLU A 187 20.19 -0.30 12.35
C GLU A 187 19.28 -1.48 12.72
N ASN A 188 18.78 -2.24 11.76
CA ASN A 188 17.84 -3.33 11.92
C ASN A 188 18.45 -4.67 11.49
N LYS A 189 17.82 -5.79 11.85
CA LYS A 189 18.17 -7.13 11.37
C LYS A 189 17.66 -7.34 9.93
N SER A 190 16.49 -6.79 9.63
CA SER A 190 15.94 -6.76 8.28
C SER A 190 16.46 -5.55 7.51
N PRO A 191 16.43 -5.56 6.17
CA PRO A 191 16.88 -4.42 5.37
C PRO A 191 16.16 -3.13 5.74
N ASP A 192 16.93 -2.10 6.12
CA ASP A 192 16.43 -0.78 6.48
C ASP A 192 16.85 0.31 5.49
N HIS A 193 17.66 -0.07 4.49
CA HIS A 193 18.01 0.76 3.35
C HIS A 193 18.11 -0.10 2.10
N VAL A 194 17.34 0.24 1.04
CA VAL A 194 17.26 -0.53 -0.20
C VAL A 194 17.25 0.41 -1.40
N VAL A 195 17.97 0.03 -2.46
CA VAL A 195 17.95 0.69 -3.77
C VAL A 195 17.51 -0.32 -4.83
N ILE A 196 16.56 0.08 -5.67
CA ILE A 196 16.03 -0.69 -6.79
C ILE A 196 16.14 0.13 -8.07
N ASN A 197 16.60 -0.51 -9.16
CA ASN A 197 16.43 0.01 -10.51
C ASN A 197 15.30 -0.74 -11.22
N ILE A 198 14.48 -0.03 -11.99
CA ILE A 198 13.53 -0.65 -12.92
C ILE A 198 14.14 -0.57 -14.31
N VAL A 199 14.33 -1.75 -14.94
CA VAL A 199 15.05 -1.89 -16.21
C VAL A 199 14.14 -2.43 -17.31
N GLY A 200 14.59 -2.28 -18.58
CA GLY A 200 13.93 -2.83 -19.75
C GLY A 200 12.88 -1.94 -20.40
N LYS A 201 12.56 -0.80 -19.81
CA LYS A 201 11.61 0.21 -20.34
C LYS A 201 12.10 1.63 -20.08
N GLN A 202 11.51 2.59 -20.78
CA GLN A 202 11.61 4.01 -20.49
C GLN A 202 10.39 4.45 -19.65
N PRO A 203 10.57 5.44 -18.76
CA PRO A 203 11.83 6.06 -18.35
C PRO A 203 12.70 5.10 -17.51
N ARG A 204 14.02 5.35 -17.46
CA ARG A 204 14.87 4.71 -16.45
C ARG A 204 14.40 5.14 -15.06
N ILE A 205 14.13 4.18 -14.17
CA ILE A 205 13.62 4.48 -12.83
C ILE A 205 14.58 3.95 -11.77
N GLU A 206 14.93 4.80 -10.80
CA GLU A 206 15.70 4.46 -9.61
C GLU A 206 14.88 4.80 -8.37
N LEU A 207 14.74 3.83 -7.47
CA LEU A 207 13.98 3.95 -6.23
C LEU A 207 14.91 3.68 -5.05
N GLU A 208 15.02 4.64 -4.15
CA GLU A 208 15.79 4.52 -2.92
C GLU A 208 14.86 4.69 -1.72
N MET A 209 14.96 3.79 -0.75
CA MET A 209 14.12 3.80 0.44
C MET A 209 14.92 3.48 1.70
N THR A 210 14.59 4.16 2.81
CA THR A 210 15.28 3.94 4.08
C THR A 210 14.40 4.22 5.31
N LEU A 211 14.62 3.45 6.39
CA LEU A 211 14.04 3.73 7.71
C LEU A 211 14.96 4.59 8.60
N CYS A 212 16.20 4.88 8.14
CA CYS A 212 17.25 5.53 8.91
C CYS A 212 17.32 7.06 8.74
N MET A 213 16.19 7.70 8.40
CA MET A 213 16.09 9.15 8.37
C MET A 213 15.66 9.70 9.74
N TRP A 214 15.93 10.97 9.98
CA TRP A 214 15.48 11.66 11.20
C TRP A 214 14.03 12.16 11.12
N ARG A 215 13.44 12.20 9.91
CA ARG A 215 12.04 12.59 9.64
C ARG A 215 11.52 11.93 8.37
N ASN A 216 10.22 12.03 8.14
CA ASN A 216 9.66 11.69 6.84
C ASN A 216 10.20 12.63 5.76
N HIS A 217 10.72 12.04 4.70
CA HIS A 217 11.25 12.77 3.55
C HIS A 217 10.91 12.02 2.26
N PHE A 218 10.38 12.75 1.30
CA PHE A 218 10.17 12.26 -0.06
C PHE A 218 10.77 13.27 -1.03
N SER A 219 11.55 12.79 -1.99
CA SER A 219 12.00 13.60 -3.12
C SER A 219 11.86 12.82 -4.42
N CYS A 220 11.69 13.57 -5.51
CA CYS A 220 11.57 13.01 -6.84
C CYS A 220 12.22 13.96 -7.84
N ASP A 221 13.13 13.43 -8.65
CA ASP A 221 13.74 14.12 -9.77
C ASP A 221 13.32 13.44 -11.08
N ILE A 222 12.73 14.18 -11.98
CA ILE A 222 12.39 13.73 -13.33
C ILE A 222 13.23 14.52 -14.33
N LEU A 223 14.02 13.80 -15.14
CA LEU A 223 14.75 14.36 -16.26
C LEU A 223 13.99 14.07 -17.55
N ALA A 224 13.66 15.10 -18.28
CA ALA A 224 12.84 15.00 -19.48
C ALA A 224 13.36 15.94 -20.58
N GLU A 225 12.80 15.81 -21.78
CA GLU A 225 13.21 16.57 -22.99
C GLU A 225 13.06 18.09 -22.79
N TYR A 226 12.00 18.52 -22.12
CA TYR A 226 11.68 19.94 -21.93
C TYR A 226 11.77 20.41 -20.46
N GLY A 227 12.55 19.75 -19.61
CA GLY A 227 12.81 20.19 -18.24
C GLY A 227 12.88 19.12 -17.18
#